data_85cfb2158fd449ca1cb170fafb7fec05
#
_entry.id   85cfb2158fd449ca1cb170fafb7fec05
#
_cell.length_a   1.000
_cell.length_b   1.000
_cell.length_c   1.000
_cell.angle_alpha   90.00
_cell.angle_beta   90.00
_cell.angle_gamma   90.00
#
_symmetry.space_group_name_H-M   'P 1'
#
loop_
_entity.id
_entity.type
_entity.pdbx_description
1 polymer ?
#
loop_
_entity_poly.entity_id
_entity_poly.type
_entity_poly.pdbx_seq_one_letter_code
_entity_poly.pdbx_strand_id
1 'polypeptide(L)'
;VPPMSHWDPSTIAIDPSQVTLLQGLDGEDGRRCSLVVYSGGDTGRQITLPDGTSTIGRSAAASLQIDGPGMSRLHAEVVVDGAQVLLRDLGSANGSYVQDVRLTGPRQLRDGDRVRLGSVLLKFYEHQSVDAALHDRVYRMAMVDTGTGLYNRRYLNETLRRELRQTRQGGRPMAVVSFDLDRFKSVNDTHGHAAGDLVLRECAAVVSAVVGSGPGAPTLGRLGGEEFLVLMPGATLHTARDLAE
;
A
#
# COMPACT_ATOMS: atom_id res chain seq x y z
N VAL A 1 -35.88 26.55 -18.71
CA VAL A 1 -34.85 26.26 -17.75
C VAL A 1 -35.53 25.73 -16.50
N PRO A 2 -35.45 24.44 -16.13
CA PRO A 2 -36.00 23.94 -14.87
C PRO A 2 -35.10 24.35 -13.69
N PRO A 3 -35.65 24.59 -12.48
CA PRO A 3 -34.90 25.04 -11.31
C PRO A 3 -34.03 23.90 -10.78
N MET A 4 -32.80 24.24 -10.36
CA MET A 4 -31.84 23.35 -9.70
C MET A 4 -32.45 22.85 -8.39
N SER A 5 -32.55 21.52 -8.26
CA SER A 5 -32.98 20.86 -7.03
C SER A 5 -31.95 21.10 -5.92
N HIS A 6 -32.42 21.55 -4.77
CA HIS A 6 -31.67 21.69 -3.52
C HIS A 6 -30.98 20.37 -3.17
N TRP A 7 -29.67 20.41 -3.10
CA TRP A 7 -28.89 19.36 -2.47
C TRP A 7 -29.06 19.45 -0.95
N ASP A 8 -29.65 18.41 -0.34
CA ASP A 8 -29.83 18.30 1.11
C ASP A 8 -28.68 17.46 1.69
N PRO A 9 -27.77 18.03 2.51
CA PRO A 9 -26.64 17.29 3.09
C PRO A 9 -27.02 16.33 4.22
N SER A 10 -28.31 16.21 4.59
CA SER A 10 -28.73 15.39 5.74
C SER A 10 -29.10 13.94 5.43
N THR A 11 -28.92 13.45 4.18
CA THR A 11 -29.33 12.10 3.79
C THR A 11 -28.15 11.21 3.34
N ILE A 12 -27.08 11.17 4.13
CA ILE A 12 -26.18 10.01 4.09
C ILE A 12 -26.45 9.23 5.38
N ALA A 13 -27.46 8.36 5.34
CA ALA A 13 -27.63 7.33 6.34
C ALA A 13 -26.45 6.36 6.22
N ILE A 14 -25.50 6.48 7.12
CA ILE A 14 -24.43 5.49 7.28
C ILE A 14 -25.11 4.27 7.91
N ASP A 15 -25.10 3.13 7.17
CA ASP A 15 -25.60 1.86 7.67
C ASP A 15 -24.85 1.47 8.95
N PRO A 16 -25.52 1.31 10.11
CA PRO A 16 -24.87 0.94 11.36
C PRO A 16 -24.09 -0.38 11.28
N SER A 17 -24.43 -1.30 10.37
CA SER A 17 -23.70 -2.55 10.15
C SER A 17 -22.31 -2.32 9.55
N GLN A 18 -22.08 -1.21 8.84
CA GLN A 18 -20.77 -0.82 8.35
C GLN A 18 -19.87 -0.23 9.44
N VAL A 19 -20.45 0.30 10.51
CA VAL A 19 -19.72 0.78 11.68
C VAL A 19 -19.20 -0.40 12.51
N THR A 20 -19.94 -1.52 12.55
CA THR A 20 -19.54 -2.72 13.29
C THR A 20 -18.35 -3.44 12.63
N LEU A 21 -18.15 -3.30 11.31
CA LEU A 21 -16.94 -3.81 10.62
C LEU A 21 -15.66 -3.05 11.02
N LEU A 22 -15.78 -1.87 11.60
CA LEU A 22 -14.64 -1.11 12.14
C LEU A 22 -14.28 -1.55 13.57
N GLN A 23 -15.18 -2.22 14.30
CA GLN A 23 -14.96 -2.72 15.66
C GLN A 23 -14.34 -4.14 15.71
N GLY A 24 -14.30 -4.85 14.57
CA GLY A 24 -13.73 -6.20 14.48
C GLY A 24 -12.21 -6.24 14.24
N LEU A 25 -11.53 -5.10 14.27
CA LEU A 25 -10.06 -4.99 14.12
C LEU A 25 -9.34 -4.72 15.45
N ASP A 26 -10.08 -4.74 16.56
CA ASP A 26 -9.52 -4.70 17.92
C ASP A 26 -8.98 -6.09 18.33
N GLY A 27 -8.09 -6.65 17.52
CA GLY A 27 -7.13 -7.62 17.97
C GLY A 27 -6.15 -6.89 18.91
N GLU A 28 -5.82 -7.51 20.03
CA GLU A 28 -4.94 -7.07 21.12
C GLU A 28 -3.52 -6.63 20.69
N ASP A 29 -3.40 -5.72 19.74
CA ASP A 29 -2.10 -5.25 19.29
C ASP A 29 -2.06 -3.71 19.37
N GLY A 30 -1.46 -3.25 20.48
CA GLY A 30 -1.43 -1.85 20.89
C GLY A 30 -0.85 -0.93 19.82
N ARG A 31 -1.35 0.28 19.83
CA ARG A 31 -0.88 1.53 19.24
C ARG A 31 0.21 1.40 18.17
N ARG A 32 -0.17 1.25 16.91
CA ARG A 32 0.77 1.24 15.78
C ARG A 32 0.74 2.59 15.09
N CYS A 33 1.81 3.35 15.22
CA CYS A 33 2.03 4.57 14.47
C CYS A 33 2.32 4.27 13.00
N SER A 34 2.05 5.21 12.10
CA SER A 34 2.31 5.05 10.68
C SER A 34 2.85 6.30 10.01
N LEU A 35 3.59 6.09 8.92
CA LEU A 35 3.96 7.11 7.95
C LEU A 35 3.21 6.88 6.65
N VAL A 36 2.59 7.92 6.13
CA VAL A 36 1.93 7.89 4.82
C VAL A 36 2.74 8.69 3.81
N VAL A 37 3.02 8.10 2.65
CA VAL A 37 3.77 8.74 1.58
C VAL A 37 2.85 9.66 0.77
N TYR A 38 3.11 10.97 0.79
CA TYR A 38 2.34 11.97 0.04
C TYR A 38 2.97 12.33 -1.32
N SER A 39 4.29 12.21 -1.44
CA SER A 39 4.97 12.37 -2.72
C SER A 39 6.23 11.51 -2.80
N GLY A 40 6.56 11.03 -3.99
CA GLY A 40 7.67 10.11 -4.25
C GLY A 40 7.24 8.90 -5.03
N GLY A 41 8.08 7.86 -5.10
CA GLY A 41 7.80 6.64 -5.88
C GLY A 41 6.64 5.79 -5.35
N ASP A 42 6.32 5.90 -4.08
CA ASP A 42 5.32 5.09 -3.36
C ASP A 42 4.15 5.94 -2.84
N THR A 43 3.76 7.00 -3.54
CA THR A 43 2.70 7.93 -3.12
C THR A 43 1.41 7.18 -2.77
N GLY A 44 0.86 7.48 -1.59
CA GLY A 44 -0.33 6.85 -1.03
C GLY A 44 -0.05 5.62 -0.16
N ARG A 45 1.16 5.07 -0.18
CA ARG A 45 1.51 3.93 0.67
C ARG A 45 1.54 4.32 2.14
N GLN A 46 0.84 3.56 2.97
CA GLN A 46 0.95 3.61 4.42
C GLN A 46 1.99 2.60 4.90
N ILE A 47 2.87 3.04 5.77
CA ILE A 47 3.97 2.26 6.34
C ILE A 47 3.77 2.24 7.86
N THR A 48 3.38 1.10 8.39
CA THR A 48 3.29 0.89 9.83
C THR A 48 4.69 0.90 10.45
N LEU A 49 4.86 1.61 11.53
CA LEU A 49 6.10 1.66 12.29
C LEU A 49 6.06 0.58 13.38
N PRO A 50 6.93 -0.44 13.32
CA PRO A 50 7.04 -1.42 14.38
C PRO A 50 7.70 -0.81 15.64
N ASP A 51 7.43 -1.40 16.78
CA ASP A 51 8.14 -1.04 18.01
C ASP A 51 9.65 -1.27 17.88
N GLY A 52 10.42 -0.43 18.57
CA GLY A 52 11.87 -0.43 18.51
C GLY A 52 12.44 0.44 17.39
N THR A 53 13.61 0.09 16.91
CA THR A 53 14.38 0.88 15.95
C THR A 53 14.22 0.36 14.54
N SER A 54 13.83 1.23 13.62
CA SER A 54 13.74 0.94 12.18
C SER A 54 14.50 1.98 11.37
N THR A 55 15.21 1.53 10.32
CA THR A 55 15.88 2.40 9.36
C THR A 55 14.99 2.66 8.15
N ILE A 56 14.99 3.89 7.67
CA ILE A 56 14.25 4.33 6.47
C ILE A 56 15.25 4.68 5.36
N GLY A 57 15.02 4.19 4.15
CA GLY A 57 15.88 4.52 3.02
C GLY A 57 15.49 3.79 1.73
N ARG A 58 16.18 4.11 0.62
CA ARG A 58 15.91 3.49 -0.68
C ARG A 58 16.53 2.10 -0.88
N SER A 59 17.45 1.70 -0.02
CA SER A 59 18.12 0.40 -0.10
C SER A 59 17.23 -0.71 0.44
N ALA A 60 17.32 -1.91 -0.13
CA ALA A 60 16.72 -3.12 0.44
C ALA A 60 17.30 -3.50 1.82
N ALA A 61 18.44 -2.89 2.23
CA ALA A 61 19.00 -3.04 3.56
C ALA A 61 18.31 -2.17 4.63
N ALA A 62 17.47 -1.21 4.22
CA ALA A 62 16.65 -0.43 5.15
C ALA A 62 15.46 -1.29 5.62
N SER A 63 15.14 -1.24 6.93
CA SER A 63 13.98 -1.96 7.49
C SER A 63 12.68 -1.49 6.84
N LEU A 64 12.57 -0.19 6.59
CA LEU A 64 11.43 0.44 5.93
C LEU A 64 11.91 1.04 4.61
N GLN A 65 11.77 0.26 3.55
CA GLN A 65 12.21 0.71 2.24
C GLN A 65 11.21 1.69 1.64
N ILE A 66 11.70 2.90 1.28
CA ILE A 66 10.95 3.94 0.58
C ILE A 66 11.80 4.41 -0.59
N ASP A 67 11.30 4.25 -1.80
CA ASP A 67 11.97 4.76 -3.00
C ASP A 67 11.48 6.17 -3.35
N GLY A 68 12.40 7.02 -3.76
CA GLY A 68 12.06 8.36 -4.22
C GLY A 68 13.28 9.22 -4.51
N PRO A 69 13.07 10.33 -5.26
CA PRO A 69 14.14 11.25 -5.61
C PRO A 69 14.83 11.81 -4.35
N GLY A 70 16.15 11.79 -4.35
CA GLY A 70 16.94 12.33 -3.26
C GLY A 70 16.97 11.49 -1.97
N MET A 71 16.33 10.33 -1.93
CA MET A 71 16.40 9.40 -0.81
C MET A 71 17.78 8.72 -0.75
N SER A 72 18.44 8.76 0.39
CA SER A 72 19.71 8.03 0.62
C SER A 72 19.46 6.54 0.81
N ARG A 73 20.50 5.69 0.64
CA ARG A 73 20.41 4.24 0.85
C ARG A 73 19.88 3.90 2.25
N LEU A 74 20.49 4.48 3.29
CA LEU A 74 19.97 4.62 4.65
C LEU A 74 19.86 6.13 4.87
N HIS A 75 18.67 6.64 5.12
CA HIS A 75 18.39 8.07 5.15
C HIS A 75 18.12 8.58 6.56
N ALA A 76 17.22 7.90 7.24
CA ALA A 76 16.79 8.25 8.58
C ALA A 76 16.58 6.99 9.42
N GLU A 77 16.49 7.19 10.73
CA GLU A 77 16.11 6.18 11.71
C GLU A 77 14.87 6.66 12.43
N VAL A 78 13.93 5.77 12.64
CA VAL A 78 12.76 6.00 13.50
C VAL A 78 12.82 5.02 14.67
N VAL A 79 12.59 5.54 15.87
CA VAL A 79 12.54 4.75 17.11
C VAL A 79 11.14 4.90 17.69
N VAL A 80 10.43 3.79 17.87
CA VAL A 80 9.12 3.72 18.51
C VAL A 80 9.30 3.11 19.89
N ASP A 81 8.98 3.88 20.93
CA ASP A 81 9.01 3.44 22.33
C ASP A 81 7.67 3.81 22.98
N GLY A 82 6.75 2.87 22.99
CA GLY A 82 5.38 3.08 23.43
C GLY A 82 4.69 4.22 22.66
N ALA A 83 4.38 5.32 23.37
CA ALA A 83 3.75 6.50 22.78
C ALA A 83 4.75 7.50 22.17
N GLN A 84 6.04 7.28 22.31
CA GLN A 84 7.07 8.17 21.80
C GLN A 84 7.61 7.65 20.46
N VAL A 85 7.60 8.50 19.46
CA VAL A 85 8.21 8.22 18.16
C VAL A 85 9.26 9.29 17.87
N LEU A 86 10.50 8.85 17.78
CA LEU A 86 11.65 9.74 17.49
C LEU A 86 12.15 9.49 16.09
N LEU A 87 12.39 10.56 15.32
CA LEU A 87 13.03 10.52 14.01
C LEU A 87 14.41 11.16 14.09
N ARG A 88 15.41 10.50 13.50
CA ARG A 88 16.80 10.98 13.41
C ARG A 88 17.33 10.84 11.98
N ASP A 89 18.03 11.85 11.48
CA ASP A 89 18.79 11.77 10.21
C ASP A 89 20.06 10.93 10.39
N LEU A 90 20.36 10.07 9.44
CA LEU A 90 21.56 9.21 9.43
C LEU A 90 22.70 9.78 8.58
N GLY A 91 22.82 11.09 8.47
CA GLY A 91 23.82 11.74 7.61
C GLY A 91 23.43 11.67 6.13
N SER A 92 22.13 11.81 5.86
CA SER A 92 21.60 11.74 4.51
C SER A 92 22.10 12.87 3.61
N ALA A 93 22.22 12.60 2.28
CA ALA A 93 22.73 13.57 1.32
C ALA A 93 21.85 14.84 1.21
N ASN A 94 20.54 14.71 1.34
CA ASN A 94 19.57 15.79 1.15
C ASN A 94 18.87 16.22 2.44
N GLY A 95 19.21 15.60 3.58
CA GLY A 95 18.67 15.93 4.90
C GLY A 95 17.25 15.43 5.14
N SER A 96 16.92 15.30 6.42
CA SER A 96 15.60 15.02 6.94
C SER A 96 15.00 16.27 7.57
N TYR A 97 13.70 16.47 7.42
CA TYR A 97 12.98 17.65 7.91
C TYR A 97 11.65 17.25 8.54
N VAL A 98 11.27 17.94 9.62
CA VAL A 98 9.95 17.85 10.24
C VAL A 98 9.34 19.24 10.30
N GLN A 99 8.13 19.41 9.74
CA GLN A 99 7.46 20.72 9.61
C GLN A 99 8.40 21.76 8.96
N ASP A 100 9.09 21.36 7.88
CA ASP A 100 10.06 22.15 7.11
C ASP A 100 11.33 22.58 7.89
N VAL A 101 11.49 22.14 9.14
CA VAL A 101 12.70 22.38 9.94
C VAL A 101 13.66 21.19 9.76
N ARG A 102 14.90 21.49 9.36
CA ARG A 102 15.95 20.47 9.18
C ARG A 102 16.31 19.83 10.52
N LEU A 103 16.42 18.50 10.53
CA LEU A 103 16.88 17.78 11.70
C LEU A 103 18.40 17.92 11.88
N THR A 104 18.81 18.34 13.07
CA THR A 104 20.20 18.35 13.53
C THR A 104 20.45 17.34 14.65
N GLY A 105 19.41 16.66 15.09
CA GLY A 105 19.38 15.61 16.13
C GLY A 105 18.04 14.88 16.11
N PRO A 106 17.84 13.93 17.04
CA PRO A 106 16.56 13.22 17.18
C PRO A 106 15.42 14.20 17.49
N ARG A 107 14.27 14.01 16.85
CA ARG A 107 13.07 14.80 17.07
C ARG A 107 11.85 13.91 17.27
N GLN A 108 11.08 14.19 18.31
CA GLN A 108 9.81 13.55 18.56
C GLN A 108 8.79 13.96 17.50
N LEU A 109 8.14 12.96 16.89
CA LEU A 109 7.02 13.15 15.98
C LEU A 109 5.72 13.27 16.76
N ARG A 110 4.80 14.08 16.24
CA ARG A 110 3.43 14.26 16.73
C ARG A 110 2.44 13.96 15.61
N ASP A 111 1.25 13.57 15.95
CA ASP A 111 0.20 13.30 14.97
C ASP A 111 0.05 14.44 13.97
N GLY A 112 -0.01 14.11 12.70
CA GLY A 112 -0.10 15.06 11.61
C GLY A 112 1.22 15.71 11.17
N ASP A 113 2.37 15.42 11.81
CA ASP A 113 3.65 16.00 11.41
C ASP A 113 4.01 15.65 9.96
N ARG A 114 4.39 16.69 9.21
CA ARG A 114 4.95 16.52 7.87
C ARG A 114 6.44 16.21 8.00
N VAL A 115 6.83 15.04 7.46
CA VAL A 115 8.21 14.57 7.41
C VAL A 115 8.68 14.60 5.97
N ARG A 116 9.82 15.22 5.69
CA ARG A 116 10.44 15.21 4.37
C ARG A 116 11.82 14.55 4.45
N LEU A 117 12.01 13.50 3.68
CA LEU A 117 13.26 12.76 3.55
C LEU A 117 13.78 12.92 2.11
N GLY A 118 14.79 13.75 1.93
CA GLY A 118 15.18 14.21 0.60
C GLY A 118 14.04 14.96 -0.08
N SER A 119 13.50 14.41 -1.19
CA SER A 119 12.32 14.96 -1.90
C SER A 119 11.03 14.19 -1.61
N VAL A 120 11.08 13.16 -0.78
CA VAL A 120 9.89 12.38 -0.41
C VAL A 120 9.19 13.07 0.75
N LEU A 121 7.91 13.39 0.56
CA LEU A 121 7.06 13.97 1.58
C LEU A 121 6.21 12.86 2.22
N LEU A 122 6.25 12.79 3.54
CA LEU A 122 5.52 11.85 4.38
C LEU A 122 4.69 12.63 5.38
N LYS A 123 3.63 12.00 5.91
CA LYS A 123 2.91 12.50 7.07
C LYS A 123 2.86 11.40 8.12
N PHE A 124 3.16 11.77 9.35
CA PHE A 124 3.10 10.88 10.50
C PHE A 124 1.69 10.87 11.08
N TYR A 125 1.23 9.69 11.46
CA TYR A 125 -0.05 9.48 12.13
C TYR A 125 0.12 8.55 13.34
N GLU A 126 -0.52 8.91 14.44
CA GLU A 126 -0.74 8.01 15.56
C GLU A 126 -1.92 7.07 15.28
N HIS A 127 -1.91 5.89 15.84
CA HIS A 127 -2.86 4.80 15.52
C HIS A 127 -4.35 5.15 15.66
N GLN A 128 -4.71 6.13 16.48
CA GLN A 128 -6.10 6.55 16.73
C GLN A 128 -6.51 7.78 15.90
N SER A 129 -5.69 8.21 14.95
CA SER A 129 -6.03 9.37 14.12
C SER A 129 -7.15 9.04 13.14
N VAL A 130 -8.26 9.78 13.22
CA VAL A 130 -9.36 9.72 12.24
C VAL A 130 -8.86 10.01 10.82
N ASP A 131 -7.89 10.91 10.70
CA ASP A 131 -7.24 11.25 9.41
C ASP A 131 -6.45 10.08 8.83
N ALA A 132 -5.77 9.28 9.65
CA ALA A 132 -5.06 8.09 9.20
C ALA A 132 -6.03 7.04 8.64
N ALA A 133 -7.13 6.79 9.35
CA ALA A 133 -8.18 5.86 8.90
C ALA A 133 -8.85 6.31 7.60
N LEU A 134 -9.14 7.61 7.48
CA LEU A 134 -9.69 8.19 6.25
C LEU A 134 -8.69 8.07 5.09
N HIS A 135 -7.40 8.34 5.34
CA HIS A 135 -6.35 8.23 4.32
C HIS A 135 -6.20 6.77 3.85
N ASP A 136 -6.15 5.81 4.76
CA ASP A 136 -6.09 4.37 4.43
C ASP A 136 -7.31 3.97 3.57
N ARG A 137 -8.49 4.43 3.93
CA ARG A 137 -9.71 4.17 3.15
C ARG A 137 -9.65 4.76 1.74
N VAL A 138 -9.21 6.01 1.60
CA VAL A 138 -9.04 6.66 0.28
C VAL A 138 -7.96 5.95 -0.54
N TYR A 139 -6.85 5.56 0.09
CA TYR A 139 -5.79 4.80 -0.54
C TYR A 139 -6.29 3.45 -1.05
N ARG A 140 -7.00 2.67 -0.20
CA ARG A 140 -7.58 1.38 -0.62
C ARG A 140 -8.53 1.55 -1.79
N MET A 141 -9.42 2.56 -1.75
CA MET A 141 -10.32 2.87 -2.86
C MET A 141 -9.58 3.17 -4.17
N ALA A 142 -8.41 3.80 -4.09
CA ALA A 142 -7.59 4.14 -5.26
C ALA A 142 -6.71 2.99 -5.76
N MET A 143 -6.38 1.99 -4.93
CA MET A 143 -5.38 0.95 -5.21
C MET A 143 -5.96 -0.46 -5.28
N VAL A 144 -7.23 -0.65 -4.89
CA VAL A 144 -7.91 -1.95 -4.88
C VAL A 144 -8.99 -1.99 -5.95
N ASP A 145 -9.15 -3.13 -6.60
CA ASP A 145 -10.28 -3.43 -7.48
C ASP A 145 -11.49 -3.79 -6.63
N THR A 146 -12.56 -3.02 -6.73
CA THR A 146 -13.75 -3.17 -5.89
C THR A 146 -14.53 -4.46 -6.15
N GLY A 147 -14.36 -5.06 -7.33
CA GLY A 147 -15.04 -6.32 -7.70
C GLY A 147 -14.40 -7.54 -7.07
N THR A 148 -13.08 -7.57 -6.94
CA THR A 148 -12.32 -8.74 -6.48
C THR A 148 -11.62 -8.55 -5.13
N GLY A 149 -11.47 -7.31 -4.65
CA GLY A 149 -10.68 -7.00 -3.46
C GLY A 149 -9.15 -7.08 -3.65
N LEU A 150 -8.68 -7.44 -4.84
CA LEU A 150 -7.27 -7.48 -5.20
C LEU A 150 -6.72 -6.09 -5.52
N TYR A 151 -5.40 -5.97 -5.62
CA TYR A 151 -4.80 -4.73 -6.14
C TYR A 151 -5.25 -4.45 -7.58
N ASN A 152 -5.50 -3.18 -7.90
CA ASN A 152 -5.90 -2.78 -9.22
C ASN A 152 -4.70 -2.54 -10.16
N ARG A 153 -4.99 -2.30 -11.44
CA ARG A 153 -4.00 -2.02 -12.49
C ARG A 153 -3.02 -0.90 -12.13
N ARG A 154 -3.51 0.14 -11.44
CA ARG A 154 -2.67 1.28 -11.04
C ARG A 154 -1.59 0.83 -10.05
N TYR A 155 -1.98 0.15 -8.97
CA TYR A 155 -1.06 -0.38 -7.97
C TYR A 155 -0.04 -1.35 -8.57
N LEU A 156 -0.51 -2.27 -9.43
CA LEU A 156 0.36 -3.22 -10.13
C LEU A 156 1.43 -2.52 -10.96
N ASN A 157 1.04 -1.49 -11.73
CA ASN A 157 1.99 -0.73 -12.56
C ASN A 157 3.02 0.04 -11.71
N GLU A 158 2.61 0.64 -10.61
CA GLU A 158 3.51 1.35 -9.69
C GLU A 158 4.50 0.37 -9.04
N THR A 159 4.01 -0.77 -8.56
CA THR A 159 4.84 -1.83 -7.98
C THR A 159 5.80 -2.42 -9.01
N LEU A 160 5.34 -2.77 -10.21
CA LEU A 160 6.18 -3.29 -11.28
C LEU A 160 7.33 -2.33 -11.64
N ARG A 161 7.02 -1.03 -11.77
CA ARG A 161 8.05 -0.01 -12.05
C ARG A 161 9.09 0.09 -10.92
N ARG A 162 8.66 -0.01 -9.67
CA ARG A 162 9.54 0.00 -8.51
C ARG A 162 10.49 -1.20 -8.52
N GLU A 163 9.95 -2.41 -8.64
CA GLU A 163 10.71 -3.66 -8.64
C GLU A 163 11.69 -3.73 -9.82
N LEU A 164 11.28 -3.31 -11.03
CA LEU A 164 12.16 -3.25 -12.20
C LEU A 164 13.34 -2.30 -11.99
N ARG A 165 13.15 -1.16 -11.31
CA ARG A 165 14.27 -0.26 -10.98
C ARG A 165 15.26 -0.94 -10.05
N GLN A 166 14.78 -1.66 -9.04
CA GLN A 166 15.63 -2.39 -8.09
C GLN A 166 16.42 -3.52 -8.78
N THR A 167 15.77 -4.30 -9.63
CA THR A 167 16.41 -5.35 -10.42
C THR A 167 17.56 -4.80 -11.29
N ARG A 168 17.31 -3.65 -11.97
CA ARG A 168 18.34 -3.00 -12.81
C ARG A 168 19.53 -2.44 -12.01
N GLN A 169 19.37 -2.14 -10.75
CA GLN A 169 20.43 -1.64 -9.86
C GLN A 169 21.24 -2.76 -9.19
N GLY A 170 21.17 -3.99 -9.70
CA GLY A 170 21.85 -5.16 -9.13
C GLY A 170 21.05 -5.82 -8.00
N GLY A 171 19.76 -5.55 -7.96
CA GLY A 171 18.82 -6.18 -7.03
C GLY A 171 18.50 -7.63 -7.37
N ARG A 172 17.54 -8.16 -6.64
CA ARG A 172 17.05 -9.53 -6.81
C ARG A 172 16.31 -9.69 -8.14
N PRO A 173 16.31 -10.90 -8.75
CA PRO A 173 15.52 -11.16 -9.93
C PRO A 173 14.03 -10.91 -9.65
N MET A 174 13.24 -10.73 -10.70
CA MET A 174 11.80 -10.59 -10.61
C MET A 174 11.14 -11.45 -11.67
N ALA A 175 10.13 -12.18 -11.29
CA ALA A 175 9.25 -12.88 -12.22
C ALA A 175 7.85 -12.27 -12.22
N VAL A 176 7.14 -12.48 -13.32
CA VAL A 176 5.77 -12.03 -13.52
C VAL A 176 4.96 -13.19 -14.08
N VAL A 177 3.82 -13.49 -13.47
CA VAL A 177 2.83 -14.45 -13.99
C VAL A 177 1.60 -13.64 -14.39
N SER A 178 1.16 -13.80 -15.63
CA SER A 178 -0.09 -13.22 -16.14
C SER A 178 -1.01 -14.34 -16.55
N PHE A 179 -2.28 -14.26 -16.19
CA PHE A 179 -3.31 -15.21 -16.60
C PHE A 179 -4.65 -14.51 -16.80
N ASP A 180 -5.54 -15.15 -17.53
CA ASP A 180 -6.92 -14.72 -17.71
C ASP A 180 -7.88 -15.90 -17.56
N LEU A 181 -9.19 -15.61 -17.43
CA LEU A 181 -10.21 -16.64 -17.29
C LEU A 181 -10.75 -17.05 -18.66
N ASP A 182 -10.47 -18.28 -19.03
CA ASP A 182 -10.96 -18.86 -20.28
C ASP A 182 -12.48 -18.75 -20.39
N ARG A 183 -12.94 -18.25 -21.55
CA ARG A 183 -14.36 -18.16 -21.90
C ARG A 183 -15.21 -17.31 -20.93
N PHE A 184 -14.60 -16.37 -20.21
CA PHE A 184 -15.31 -15.53 -19.25
C PHE A 184 -16.48 -14.76 -19.87
N LYS A 185 -16.32 -14.29 -21.12
CA LYS A 185 -17.43 -13.69 -21.87
C LYS A 185 -18.63 -14.64 -21.99
N SER A 186 -18.40 -15.93 -22.25
CA SER A 186 -19.48 -16.91 -22.35
C SER A 186 -20.23 -17.08 -21.03
N VAL A 187 -19.55 -16.97 -19.89
CA VAL A 187 -20.19 -16.97 -18.56
C VAL A 187 -21.14 -15.77 -18.43
N ASN A 188 -20.67 -14.58 -18.79
CA ASN A 188 -21.49 -13.36 -18.76
C ASN A 188 -22.70 -13.44 -19.71
N ASP A 189 -22.48 -13.91 -20.95
CA ASP A 189 -23.52 -14.02 -21.96
C ASP A 189 -24.60 -15.05 -21.59
N THR A 190 -24.21 -16.12 -20.92
CA THR A 190 -25.15 -17.22 -20.53
C THR A 190 -25.83 -16.98 -19.19
N HIS A 191 -25.10 -16.46 -18.18
CA HIS A 191 -25.55 -16.39 -16.79
C HIS A 191 -25.68 -14.97 -16.25
N GLY A 192 -25.35 -13.96 -17.06
CA GLY A 192 -25.39 -12.55 -16.70
C GLY A 192 -24.17 -12.06 -15.92
N HIS A 193 -23.99 -10.73 -15.87
CA HIS A 193 -22.82 -10.09 -15.25
C HIS A 193 -22.67 -10.41 -13.75
N ALA A 194 -23.77 -10.60 -13.02
CA ALA A 194 -23.70 -10.96 -11.60
C ALA A 194 -23.02 -12.31 -11.37
N ALA A 195 -23.22 -13.28 -12.27
CA ALA A 195 -22.52 -14.57 -12.23
C ALA A 195 -21.04 -14.41 -12.58
N GLY A 196 -20.72 -13.57 -13.57
CA GLY A 196 -19.32 -13.23 -13.88
C GLY A 196 -18.59 -12.57 -12.72
N ASP A 197 -19.25 -11.63 -12.04
CA ASP A 197 -18.68 -10.99 -10.84
C ASP A 197 -18.42 -12.01 -9.70
N LEU A 198 -19.27 -13.00 -9.56
CA LEU A 198 -19.04 -14.08 -8.59
C LEU A 198 -17.82 -14.92 -9.00
N VAL A 199 -17.71 -15.31 -10.26
CA VAL A 199 -16.56 -16.07 -10.78
C VAL A 199 -15.27 -15.33 -10.58
N LEU A 200 -15.24 -14.01 -10.82
CA LEU A 200 -14.05 -13.17 -10.59
C LEU A 200 -13.65 -13.14 -9.11
N ARG A 201 -14.62 -13.05 -8.19
CA ARG A 201 -14.35 -13.08 -6.73
C ARG A 201 -13.81 -14.41 -6.28
N GLU A 202 -14.43 -15.51 -6.71
CA GLU A 202 -14.00 -16.85 -6.36
C GLU A 202 -12.58 -17.15 -6.91
N CYS A 203 -12.32 -16.79 -8.17
CA CYS A 203 -10.98 -16.88 -8.74
C CYS A 203 -9.95 -16.08 -7.92
N ALA A 204 -10.27 -14.84 -7.58
CA ALA A 204 -9.41 -13.99 -6.76
C ALA A 204 -9.11 -14.63 -5.40
N ALA A 205 -10.11 -15.23 -4.74
CA ALA A 205 -9.96 -15.91 -3.46
C ALA A 205 -9.05 -17.16 -3.57
N VAL A 206 -9.27 -17.99 -4.58
CA VAL A 206 -8.47 -19.20 -4.82
C VAL A 206 -7.01 -18.84 -5.09
N VAL A 207 -6.76 -17.90 -6.01
CA VAL A 207 -5.39 -17.49 -6.35
C VAL A 207 -4.70 -16.80 -5.17
N SER A 208 -5.42 -15.98 -4.39
CA SER A 208 -4.88 -15.37 -3.17
C SER A 208 -4.42 -16.41 -2.15
N ALA A 209 -5.16 -17.49 -2.00
CA ALA A 209 -4.79 -18.59 -1.09
C ALA A 209 -3.51 -19.31 -1.54
N VAL A 210 -3.30 -19.46 -2.85
CA VAL A 210 -2.09 -20.08 -3.43
C VAL A 210 -0.89 -19.13 -3.35
N VAL A 211 -1.08 -17.87 -3.72
CA VAL A 211 0.00 -16.85 -3.72
C VAL A 211 0.46 -16.52 -2.30
N GLY A 212 -0.44 -16.63 -1.32
CA GLY A 212 -0.16 -16.30 0.07
C GLY A 212 -0.10 -14.79 0.33
N SER A 213 0.13 -14.44 1.61
CA SER A 213 0.19 -13.06 2.08
C SER A 213 1.31 -12.89 3.10
N GLY A 214 1.78 -11.63 3.29
CA GLY A 214 2.77 -11.29 4.28
C GLY A 214 4.01 -10.59 3.70
N PRO A 215 5.00 -10.29 4.55
CA PRO A 215 6.25 -9.65 4.12
C PRO A 215 6.98 -10.49 3.07
N GLY A 216 7.23 -9.90 1.90
CA GLY A 216 7.93 -10.59 0.80
C GLY A 216 7.05 -11.52 -0.05
N ALA A 217 5.76 -11.66 0.24
CA ALA A 217 4.83 -12.40 -0.61
C ALA A 217 4.68 -11.73 -2.00
N PRO A 218 4.36 -12.52 -3.04
CA PRO A 218 4.03 -11.97 -4.34
C PRO A 218 2.86 -10.99 -4.28
N THR A 219 2.82 -10.03 -5.19
CA THR A 219 1.72 -9.07 -5.30
C THR A 219 0.74 -9.54 -6.37
N LEU A 220 -0.47 -9.91 -5.96
CA LEU A 220 -1.57 -10.31 -6.84
C LEU A 220 -2.50 -9.12 -7.09
N GLY A 221 -2.92 -8.95 -8.34
CA GLY A 221 -3.90 -7.92 -8.70
C GLY A 221 -4.61 -8.22 -10.01
N ARG A 222 -5.67 -7.44 -10.28
CA ARG A 222 -6.48 -7.50 -11.48
C ARG A 222 -6.13 -6.34 -12.40
N LEU A 223 -5.80 -6.65 -13.66
CA LEU A 223 -5.51 -5.63 -14.67
C LEU A 223 -6.78 -5.00 -15.26
N GLY A 224 -7.86 -5.77 -15.33
CA GLY A 224 -9.17 -5.39 -15.86
C GLY A 224 -9.83 -6.56 -16.58
N GLY A 225 -11.15 -6.52 -16.76
CA GLY A 225 -11.87 -7.64 -17.37
C GLY A 225 -11.64 -8.95 -16.62
N GLU A 226 -11.13 -9.95 -17.28
CA GLU A 226 -10.75 -11.27 -16.76
C GLU A 226 -9.24 -11.46 -16.52
N GLU A 227 -8.44 -10.40 -16.70
CA GLU A 227 -6.98 -10.46 -16.66
C GLU A 227 -6.42 -10.20 -15.26
N PHE A 228 -5.51 -11.06 -14.81
CA PHE A 228 -4.83 -11.00 -13.52
C PHE A 228 -3.31 -11.01 -13.69
N LEU A 229 -2.61 -10.48 -12.69
CA LEU A 229 -1.16 -10.40 -12.67
C LEU A 229 -0.61 -10.71 -11.28
N VAL A 230 0.42 -11.55 -11.22
CA VAL A 230 1.21 -11.82 -10.01
C VAL A 230 2.61 -11.29 -10.22
N LEU A 231 3.03 -10.36 -9.38
CA LEU A 231 4.40 -9.83 -9.35
C LEU A 231 5.17 -10.56 -8.25
N MET A 232 6.30 -11.16 -8.60
CA MET A 232 7.11 -12.02 -7.72
C MET A 232 8.54 -11.48 -7.57
N PRO A 233 8.76 -10.49 -6.68
CA PRO A 233 10.11 -9.98 -6.41
C PRO A 233 10.99 -11.07 -5.82
N GLY A 234 12.22 -11.21 -6.33
CA GLY A 234 13.17 -12.23 -5.89
C GLY A 234 12.96 -13.61 -6.51
N ALA A 235 11.89 -13.82 -7.26
CA ALA A 235 11.61 -15.12 -7.88
C ALA A 235 12.35 -15.30 -9.21
N THR A 236 12.78 -16.55 -9.45
CA THR A 236 13.29 -16.98 -10.75
C THR A 236 12.16 -17.44 -11.66
N LEU A 237 12.45 -17.66 -12.93
CA LEU A 237 11.49 -18.23 -13.88
C LEU A 237 10.98 -19.60 -13.43
N HIS A 238 11.84 -20.42 -12.82
CA HIS A 238 11.45 -21.73 -12.29
C HIS A 238 10.42 -21.61 -11.17
N THR A 239 10.68 -20.75 -10.18
CA THR A 239 9.73 -20.50 -9.08
C THR A 239 8.38 -19.95 -9.57
N ALA A 240 8.41 -19.11 -10.62
CA ALA A 240 7.17 -18.56 -11.19
C ALA A 240 6.37 -19.61 -11.96
N ARG A 241 7.07 -20.55 -12.60
CA ARG A 241 6.45 -21.67 -13.29
C ARG A 241 5.78 -22.64 -12.31
N ASP A 242 6.48 -22.98 -11.22
CA ASP A 242 5.96 -23.85 -10.17
C ASP A 242 4.67 -23.27 -9.51
N LEU A 243 4.58 -21.93 -9.44
CA LEU A 243 3.35 -21.26 -8.96
C LEU A 243 2.21 -21.31 -9.99
N ALA A 244 2.53 -21.35 -11.28
CA ALA A 244 1.54 -21.29 -12.36
C ALA A 244 0.98 -22.68 -12.76
N GLU A 245 1.64 -23.76 -12.36
CA GLU A 245 1.22 -25.16 -12.54
C GLU A 245 0.39 -25.67 -11.35
#